data_5cb4fc4a3d63e6e9c5b8fcafd1ca3fcc
#
_entry.id   5cb4fc4a3d63e6e9c5b8fcafd1ca3fcc
#
_cell.length_a   1.000
_cell.length_b   1.000
_cell.length_c   1.000
_cell.angle_alpha   90.00
_cell.angle_beta   90.00
_cell.angle_gamma   90.00
#
_symmetry.space_group_name_H-M   'P 1'
#
loop_
_entity.id
_entity.type
_entity.pdbx_description
1 polymer ?
#
loop_
_entity_poly.entity_id
_entity_poly.type
_entity_poly.pdbx_seq_one_letter_code
_entity_poly.pdbx_strand_id
1 'polypeptide(L)'
;MLATSGDWPSAEQELLSALEDLRTTRPALAAPTAVRLGRLRVRQGDPAEARTLFEAALPLPQAILALGELDLAAGDAPAAADAADRVLRRLAGASVLDRFPALELLARARAAAGDGEGAGAKAAELEREATRLATPYMRGRARLVRAHVLSAAGDHDGARRAAEDAADLFTGCSAPYEAADARLLLSSALEALGRPDRAETEARAAREAFALLGARGEGQRRASDKLSPREVDILRLVGQGLSDAQIAERLFLSPHTVHRHIANIRTKLRVPSRAAAVAHAARQGLF
;
A
#
# COMPACT_ATOMS: atom_id res chain seq x y z
N MET A 1 2.31 8.84 -18.30
CA MET A 1 0.98 9.04 -18.91
C MET A 1 0.22 7.71 -19.03
N LEU A 2 0.71 6.66 -19.71
CA LEU A 2 -0.02 5.38 -19.88
C LEU A 2 -0.48 4.73 -18.57
N ALA A 3 0.37 4.72 -17.53
CA ALA A 3 0.02 4.14 -16.23
C ALA A 3 -1.07 4.91 -15.46
N THR A 4 -1.28 6.18 -15.73
CA THR A 4 -2.36 7.00 -15.15
C THR A 4 -3.64 6.92 -15.95
N SER A 5 -3.57 6.69 -17.26
CA SER A 5 -4.73 6.55 -18.15
C SER A 5 -5.34 5.14 -18.16
N GLY A 6 -4.68 4.16 -17.53
CA GLY A 6 -5.20 2.80 -17.43
C GLY A 6 -4.70 1.81 -18.49
N ASP A 7 -3.87 2.22 -19.45
CA ASP A 7 -3.23 1.31 -20.40
C ASP A 7 -1.97 0.68 -19.77
N TRP A 8 -2.19 -0.23 -18.87
CA TRP A 8 -1.11 -0.86 -18.10
C TRP A 8 -0.31 -1.89 -18.90
N PRO A 9 -0.89 -2.69 -19.82
CA PRO A 9 -0.09 -3.60 -20.64
C PRO A 9 0.96 -2.87 -21.47
N SER A 10 0.59 -1.78 -22.13
CA SER A 10 1.54 -0.96 -22.89
C SER A 10 2.57 -0.29 -21.97
N ALA A 11 2.15 0.24 -20.83
CA ALA A 11 3.05 0.84 -19.84
C ALA A 11 4.07 -0.16 -19.31
N GLU A 12 3.65 -1.39 -19.05
CA GLU A 12 4.50 -2.48 -18.58
C GLU A 12 5.56 -2.85 -19.62
N GLN A 13 5.14 -3.06 -20.87
CA GLN A 13 6.05 -3.40 -21.96
C GLN A 13 7.11 -2.32 -22.17
N GLU A 14 6.70 -1.05 -22.20
CA GLU A 14 7.63 0.08 -22.33
C GLU A 14 8.61 0.16 -21.16
N LEU A 15 8.14 -0.04 -19.90
CA LEU A 15 8.99 0.03 -18.73
C LEU A 15 10.00 -1.13 -18.67
N LEU A 16 9.60 -2.35 -19.08
CA LEU A 16 10.49 -3.51 -19.14
C LEU A 16 11.58 -3.31 -20.20
N SER A 17 11.19 -2.93 -21.43
CA SER A 17 12.16 -2.65 -22.49
C SER A 17 13.11 -1.52 -22.11
N ALA A 18 12.59 -0.41 -21.57
CA ALA A 18 13.43 0.70 -21.13
C ALA A 18 14.38 0.29 -19.99
N LEU A 19 13.94 -0.55 -19.04
CA LEU A 19 14.78 -0.99 -17.93
C LEU A 19 15.94 -1.87 -18.41
N GLU A 20 15.70 -2.76 -19.36
CA GLU A 20 16.73 -3.60 -19.98
C GLU A 20 17.79 -2.75 -20.70
N ASP A 21 17.36 -1.84 -21.57
CA ASP A 21 18.23 -0.94 -22.31
C ASP A 21 19.04 -0.02 -21.40
N LEU A 22 18.40 0.55 -20.37
CA LEU A 22 19.05 1.51 -19.47
C LEU A 22 20.06 0.86 -18.53
N ARG A 23 19.90 -0.42 -18.18
CA ARG A 23 20.89 -1.14 -17.35
C ARG A 23 22.26 -1.18 -17.99
N THR A 24 22.30 -1.28 -19.31
CA THR A 24 23.55 -1.36 -20.09
C THR A 24 24.04 0.00 -20.55
N THR A 25 23.13 0.87 -20.99
CA THR A 25 23.49 2.13 -21.66
C THR A 25 23.57 3.33 -20.69
N ARG A 26 22.67 3.42 -19.72
CA ARG A 26 22.54 4.55 -18.77
C ARG A 26 22.07 4.08 -17.39
N PRO A 27 22.91 3.40 -16.60
CA PRO A 27 22.52 2.81 -15.30
C PRO A 27 21.87 3.80 -14.33
N ALA A 28 22.27 5.09 -14.36
CA ALA A 28 21.67 6.12 -13.50
C ALA A 28 20.16 6.36 -13.76
N LEU A 29 19.68 6.08 -14.98
CA LEU A 29 18.26 6.19 -15.33
C LEU A 29 17.49 4.88 -15.14
N ALA A 30 18.16 3.75 -14.93
CA ALA A 30 17.54 2.47 -14.66
C ALA A 30 16.79 2.47 -13.32
N ALA A 31 17.35 3.10 -12.29
CA ALA A 31 16.74 3.12 -10.96
C ALA A 31 15.38 3.84 -10.90
N PRO A 32 15.17 5.04 -11.48
CA PRO A 32 13.84 5.65 -11.60
C PRO A 32 12.84 4.80 -12.39
N THR A 33 13.30 4.11 -13.44
CA THR A 33 12.46 3.21 -14.26
C THR A 33 12.04 1.99 -13.45
N ALA A 34 12.95 1.39 -12.67
CA ALA A 34 12.64 0.30 -11.75
C ALA A 34 11.58 0.69 -10.71
N VAL A 35 11.65 1.91 -10.16
CA VAL A 35 10.62 2.42 -9.23
C VAL A 35 9.25 2.50 -9.91
N ARG A 36 9.19 2.97 -11.15
CA ARG A 36 7.91 3.06 -11.90
C ARG A 36 7.32 1.69 -12.18
N LEU A 37 8.16 0.73 -12.60
CA LEU A 37 7.73 -0.65 -12.81
C LEU A 37 7.28 -1.29 -11.50
N GLY A 38 8.02 -1.12 -10.42
CA GLY A 38 7.66 -1.62 -9.09
C GLY A 38 6.31 -1.08 -8.61
N ARG A 39 6.01 0.19 -8.82
CA ARG A 39 4.69 0.77 -8.52
C ARG A 39 3.57 0.14 -9.35
N LEU A 40 3.83 -0.15 -10.62
CA LEU A 40 2.87 -0.88 -11.46
C LEU A 40 2.66 -2.30 -10.92
N ARG A 41 3.72 -3.03 -10.52
CA ARG A 41 3.62 -4.36 -9.89
C ARG A 41 2.80 -4.32 -8.59
N VAL A 42 2.98 -3.30 -7.75
CA VAL A 42 2.11 -3.11 -6.56
C VAL A 42 0.64 -3.02 -6.97
N ARG A 43 0.31 -2.23 -7.99
CA ARG A 43 -1.07 -2.07 -8.48
C ARG A 43 -1.64 -3.36 -9.10
N GLN A 44 -0.80 -4.16 -9.75
CA GLN A 44 -1.16 -5.48 -10.28
C GLN A 44 -1.25 -6.57 -9.20
N GLY A 45 -0.82 -6.27 -7.95
CA GLY A 45 -0.91 -7.18 -6.81
C GLY A 45 0.29 -8.10 -6.65
N ASP A 46 1.45 -7.71 -7.19
CA ASP A 46 2.73 -8.37 -6.95
C ASP A 46 3.69 -7.48 -6.13
N PRO A 47 3.48 -7.40 -4.80
CA PRO A 47 4.35 -6.64 -3.92
C PRO A 47 5.74 -7.28 -3.74
N ALA A 48 5.90 -8.57 -4.06
CA ALA A 48 7.19 -9.26 -3.90
C ALA A 48 8.17 -8.84 -5.02
N GLU A 49 7.73 -8.86 -6.27
CA GLU A 49 8.51 -8.34 -7.40
C GLU A 49 8.75 -6.83 -7.23
N ALA A 50 7.72 -6.08 -6.80
CA ALA A 50 7.86 -4.65 -6.54
C ALA A 50 8.95 -4.36 -5.52
N ARG A 51 9.02 -5.10 -4.41
CA ARG A 51 10.06 -4.94 -3.39
C ARG A 51 11.46 -5.12 -3.97
N THR A 52 11.67 -6.15 -4.77
CA THR A 52 12.96 -6.39 -5.44
C THR A 52 13.37 -5.21 -6.33
N LEU A 53 12.42 -4.68 -7.10
CA LEU A 53 12.65 -3.51 -7.96
C LEU A 53 12.98 -2.24 -7.16
N PHE A 54 12.33 -2.03 -6.02
CA PHE A 54 12.59 -0.88 -5.15
C PHE A 54 13.95 -1.01 -4.43
N GLU A 55 14.31 -2.20 -3.96
CA GLU A 55 15.61 -2.47 -3.34
C GLU A 55 16.76 -2.22 -4.33
N ALA A 56 16.59 -2.65 -5.59
CA ALA A 56 17.56 -2.40 -6.65
C ALA A 56 17.69 -0.90 -7.02
N ALA A 57 16.71 -0.07 -6.66
CA ALA A 57 16.69 1.35 -6.95
C ALA A 57 17.21 2.22 -5.77
N LEU A 58 17.63 1.60 -4.66
CA LEU A 58 18.23 2.35 -3.55
C LEU A 58 19.55 3.02 -3.99
N PRO A 59 19.88 4.21 -3.46
CA PRO A 59 19.23 4.96 -2.37
C PRO A 59 18.25 6.06 -2.84
N LEU A 60 17.54 5.90 -3.96
CA LEU A 60 16.60 6.93 -4.43
C LEU A 60 15.51 7.21 -3.39
N PRO A 61 15.16 8.49 -3.12
CA PRO A 61 14.07 8.84 -2.22
C PRO A 61 12.75 8.15 -2.57
N GLN A 62 12.43 8.05 -3.86
CA GLN A 62 11.21 7.39 -4.34
C GLN A 62 11.18 5.88 -4.05
N ALA A 63 12.35 5.21 -4.08
CA ALA A 63 12.47 3.80 -3.72
C ALA A 63 12.31 3.59 -2.22
N ILE A 64 12.91 4.46 -1.40
CA ILE A 64 12.76 4.44 0.07
C ILE A 64 11.29 4.58 0.46
N LEU A 65 10.58 5.54 -0.15
CA LEU A 65 9.15 5.75 0.11
C LEU A 65 8.31 4.56 -0.34
N ALA A 66 8.59 3.99 -1.51
CA ALA A 66 7.84 2.85 -2.02
C ALA A 66 8.04 1.59 -1.15
N LEU A 67 9.24 1.38 -0.59
CA LEU A 67 9.46 0.33 0.42
C LEU A 67 8.69 0.62 1.70
N GLY A 68 8.67 1.87 2.18
CA GLY A 68 7.87 2.27 3.33
C GLY A 68 6.36 2.11 3.10
N GLU A 69 5.84 2.33 1.88
CA GLU A 69 4.45 2.03 1.51
C GLU A 69 4.15 0.52 1.61
N LEU A 70 5.09 -0.34 1.20
CA LEU A 70 4.97 -1.79 1.36
C LEU A 70 5.02 -2.22 2.84
N ASP A 71 5.87 -1.58 3.64
CA ASP A 71 5.98 -1.85 5.08
C ASP A 71 4.69 -1.42 5.80
N LEU A 72 4.13 -0.25 5.46
CA LEU A 72 2.84 0.18 5.97
C LEU A 72 1.71 -0.80 5.61
N ALA A 73 1.68 -1.28 4.37
CA ALA A 73 0.71 -2.28 3.91
C ALA A 73 0.88 -3.63 4.63
N ALA A 74 2.11 -3.96 5.07
CA ALA A 74 2.41 -5.14 5.89
C ALA A 74 2.12 -4.95 7.38
N GLY A 75 1.70 -3.73 7.81
CA GLY A 75 1.39 -3.40 9.20
C GLY A 75 2.59 -2.86 10.00
N ASP A 76 3.74 -2.63 9.37
CA ASP A 76 4.90 -2.02 10.00
C ASP A 76 4.87 -0.49 9.86
N ALA A 77 3.97 0.12 10.62
CA ALA A 77 3.80 1.57 10.63
C ALA A 77 5.05 2.32 11.13
N PRO A 78 5.81 1.85 12.13
CA PRO A 78 7.06 2.47 12.53
C PRO A 78 8.10 2.52 11.41
N ALA A 79 8.35 1.41 10.71
CA ALA A 79 9.31 1.39 9.58
C ALA A 79 8.89 2.34 8.45
N ALA A 80 7.60 2.43 8.16
CA ALA A 80 7.06 3.36 7.18
C ALA A 80 7.27 4.83 7.60
N ALA A 81 7.03 5.17 8.86
CA ALA A 81 7.26 6.50 9.40
C ALA A 81 8.75 6.89 9.33
N ASP A 82 9.64 5.99 9.73
CA ASP A 82 11.09 6.19 9.65
C ASP A 82 11.58 6.41 8.20
N ALA A 83 11.03 5.67 7.24
CA ALA A 83 11.34 5.85 5.83
C ALA A 83 10.93 7.24 5.34
N ALA A 84 9.72 7.69 5.68
CA ALA A 84 9.20 9.01 5.32
C ALA A 84 10.01 10.14 5.96
N ASP A 85 10.32 10.05 7.25
CA ASP A 85 11.13 11.04 7.96
C ASP A 85 12.55 11.12 7.42
N ARG A 86 13.19 10.01 7.05
CA ARG A 86 14.52 10.02 6.38
C ARG A 86 14.47 10.77 5.07
N VAL A 87 13.43 10.56 4.27
CA VAL A 87 13.27 11.25 2.98
C VAL A 87 13.00 12.73 3.20
N LEU A 88 12.13 13.11 4.13
CA LEU A 88 11.86 14.52 4.45
C LEU A 88 13.12 15.27 4.90
N ARG A 89 13.97 14.65 5.72
CA ARG A 89 15.26 15.26 6.10
C ARG A 89 16.20 15.46 4.91
N ARG A 90 16.26 14.50 3.97
CA ARG A 90 17.08 14.63 2.75
C ARG A 90 16.55 15.71 1.80
N LEU A 91 15.22 15.89 1.78
CA LEU A 91 14.54 16.86 0.93
C LEU A 91 14.23 18.17 1.67
N ALA A 92 14.93 18.48 2.77
CA ALA A 92 14.82 19.76 3.45
C ALA A 92 15.21 20.89 2.48
N GLY A 93 14.27 21.75 2.12
CA GLY A 93 14.44 22.79 1.11
C GLY A 93 14.13 22.41 -0.34
N ALA A 94 13.78 21.16 -0.61
CA ALA A 94 13.26 20.75 -1.92
C ALA A 94 11.84 21.28 -2.15
N SER A 95 11.38 21.18 -3.40
CA SER A 95 10.03 21.60 -3.77
C SER A 95 8.96 20.80 -3.02
N VAL A 96 7.79 21.40 -2.90
CA VAL A 96 6.61 20.72 -2.32
C VAL A 96 6.28 19.43 -3.06
N LEU A 97 6.38 19.42 -4.38
CA LEU A 97 6.11 18.24 -5.20
C LEU A 97 7.01 17.07 -4.85
N ASP A 98 8.28 17.33 -4.55
CA ASP A 98 9.24 16.28 -4.16
C ASP A 98 8.96 15.74 -2.76
N ARG A 99 8.50 16.59 -1.85
CA ARG A 99 8.21 16.25 -0.45
C ARG A 99 6.84 15.62 -0.25
N PHE A 100 5.90 15.89 -1.15
CA PHE A 100 4.50 15.50 -1.00
C PHE A 100 4.30 14.00 -0.73
N PRO A 101 4.92 13.07 -1.47
CA PRO A 101 4.78 11.63 -1.22
C PRO A 101 5.28 11.19 0.17
N ALA A 102 6.34 11.85 0.67
CA ALA A 102 6.85 11.54 2.00
C ALA A 102 5.91 12.05 3.11
N LEU A 103 5.28 13.21 2.92
CA LEU A 103 4.27 13.71 3.85
C LEU A 103 3.03 12.80 3.88
N GLU A 104 2.60 12.28 2.74
CA GLU A 104 1.49 11.33 2.66
C GLU A 104 1.78 10.04 3.42
N LEU A 105 2.95 9.44 3.17
CA LEU A 105 3.35 8.22 3.85
C LEU A 105 3.44 8.45 5.36
N LEU A 106 4.04 9.57 5.79
CA LEU A 106 4.18 9.91 7.20
C LEU A 106 2.83 10.10 7.91
N ALA A 107 1.88 10.80 7.27
CA ALA A 107 0.54 10.98 7.82
C ALA A 107 -0.18 9.64 8.01
N ARG A 108 -0.13 8.77 7.00
CA ARG A 108 -0.76 7.44 7.04
C ARG A 108 -0.08 6.51 8.06
N ALA A 109 1.25 6.53 8.12
CA ALA A 109 2.01 5.71 9.05
C ALA A 109 1.74 6.12 10.51
N ARG A 110 1.72 7.43 10.82
CA ARG A 110 1.38 7.94 12.15
C ARG A 110 -0.05 7.56 12.55
N ALA A 111 -1.01 7.71 11.64
CA ALA A 111 -2.39 7.29 11.89
C ALA A 111 -2.47 5.78 12.23
N ALA A 112 -1.76 4.94 11.47
CA ALA A 112 -1.71 3.50 11.71
C ALA A 112 -0.99 3.12 13.02
N ALA A 113 -0.04 3.94 13.47
CA ALA A 113 0.65 3.79 14.75
C ALA A 113 -0.16 4.34 15.96
N GLY A 114 -1.32 4.97 15.73
CA GLY A 114 -2.15 5.56 16.79
C GLY A 114 -1.75 6.99 17.19
N ASP A 115 -0.79 7.61 16.49
CA ASP A 115 -0.44 9.02 16.66
C ASP A 115 -1.43 9.92 15.88
N GLY A 116 -2.62 10.08 16.43
CA GLY A 116 -3.70 10.85 15.78
C GLY A 116 -3.37 12.34 15.64
N GLU A 117 -2.68 12.94 16.61
CA GLU A 117 -2.30 14.35 16.56
C GLU A 117 -1.27 14.60 15.46
N GLY A 118 -0.19 13.82 15.45
CA GLY A 118 0.86 13.94 14.43
C GLY A 118 0.35 13.63 13.03
N ALA A 119 -0.53 12.65 12.88
CA ALA A 119 -1.18 12.31 11.61
C ALA A 119 -2.06 13.46 11.11
N GLY A 120 -2.89 14.03 12.00
CA GLY A 120 -3.76 15.17 11.70
C GLY A 120 -2.98 16.43 11.26
N ALA A 121 -1.87 16.72 11.95
CA ALA A 121 -0.99 17.84 11.61
C ALA A 121 -0.39 17.67 10.19
N LYS A 122 0.05 16.44 9.83
CA LYS A 122 0.60 16.17 8.50
C LYS A 122 -0.46 16.17 7.41
N ALA A 123 -1.65 15.65 7.66
CA ALA A 123 -2.77 15.76 6.73
C ALA A 123 -3.15 17.22 6.45
N ALA A 124 -3.20 18.07 7.48
CA ALA A 124 -3.45 19.50 7.32
C ALA A 124 -2.33 20.22 6.54
N GLU A 125 -1.07 19.83 6.74
CA GLU A 125 0.06 20.32 5.93
C GLU A 125 -0.14 19.97 4.45
N LEU A 126 -0.47 18.70 4.15
CA LEU A 126 -0.76 18.23 2.79
C LEU A 126 -1.90 19.00 2.12
N GLU A 127 -3.00 19.27 2.84
CA GLU A 127 -4.13 20.02 2.29
C GLU A 127 -3.75 21.46 1.93
N ARG A 128 -2.95 22.13 2.76
CA ARG A 128 -2.43 23.46 2.45
C ARG A 128 -1.55 23.44 1.20
N GLU A 129 -0.64 22.48 1.11
CA GLU A 129 0.27 22.37 -0.02
C GLU A 129 -0.47 21.98 -1.31
N ALA A 130 -1.44 21.06 -1.24
CA ALA A 130 -2.29 20.68 -2.37
C ALA A 130 -3.11 21.90 -2.90
N THR A 131 -3.55 22.79 -1.99
CA THR A 131 -4.24 24.01 -2.38
C THR A 131 -3.30 24.96 -3.14
N ARG A 132 -2.04 25.08 -2.73
CA ARG A 132 -1.03 25.90 -3.43
C ARG A 132 -0.67 25.35 -4.82
N LEU A 133 -0.60 24.00 -4.95
CA LEU A 133 -0.36 23.34 -6.22
C LEU A 133 -1.54 23.45 -7.19
N ALA A 134 -2.72 23.71 -6.69
CA ALA A 134 -3.96 24.03 -7.40
C ALA A 134 -4.43 22.97 -8.44
N THR A 135 -3.88 21.73 -8.41
CA THR A 135 -4.32 20.66 -9.31
C THR A 135 -5.37 19.77 -8.66
N PRO A 136 -6.41 19.33 -9.39
CA PRO A 136 -7.42 18.41 -8.86
C PRO A 136 -6.80 17.11 -8.33
N TYR A 137 -5.81 16.58 -9.02
CA TYR A 137 -5.11 15.34 -8.63
C TYR A 137 -4.42 15.47 -7.26
N MET A 138 -3.67 16.56 -7.01
CA MET A 138 -2.99 16.76 -5.73
C MET A 138 -3.98 16.99 -4.58
N ARG A 139 -5.08 17.71 -4.86
CA ARG A 139 -6.18 17.87 -3.89
C ARG A 139 -6.85 16.54 -3.57
N GLY A 140 -7.10 15.69 -4.58
CA GLY A 140 -7.63 14.35 -4.39
C GLY A 140 -6.73 13.50 -3.50
N ARG A 141 -5.41 13.53 -3.72
CA ARG A 141 -4.44 12.83 -2.87
C ARG A 141 -4.48 13.30 -1.42
N ALA A 142 -4.50 14.62 -1.19
CA ALA A 142 -4.59 15.15 0.18
C ALA A 142 -5.90 14.75 0.87
N ARG A 143 -7.04 14.77 0.14
CA ARG A 143 -8.34 14.31 0.66
C ARG A 143 -8.34 12.82 0.99
N LEU A 144 -7.71 11.99 0.16
CA LEU A 144 -7.59 10.56 0.42
C LEU A 144 -6.77 10.28 1.70
N VAL A 145 -5.65 10.98 1.89
CA VAL A 145 -4.86 10.89 3.13
C VAL A 145 -5.69 11.36 4.33
N ARG A 146 -6.42 12.46 4.19
CA ARG A 146 -7.33 12.95 5.25
C ARG A 146 -8.36 11.89 5.62
N ALA A 147 -8.96 11.22 4.64
CA ALA A 147 -9.92 10.14 4.88
C ALA A 147 -9.30 8.96 5.66
N HIS A 148 -8.08 8.55 5.33
CA HIS A 148 -7.35 7.52 6.08
C HIS A 148 -7.11 7.93 7.55
N VAL A 149 -6.67 9.17 7.78
CA VAL A 149 -6.40 9.70 9.13
C VAL A 149 -7.69 9.75 9.95
N LEU A 150 -8.78 10.26 9.40
CA LEU A 150 -10.08 10.33 10.07
C LEU A 150 -10.66 8.95 10.36
N SER A 151 -10.53 8.00 9.41
CA SER A 151 -10.95 6.62 9.61
C SER A 151 -10.19 5.95 10.76
N ALA A 152 -8.88 6.15 10.85
CA ALA A 152 -8.06 5.63 11.95
C ALA A 152 -8.41 6.27 13.30
N ALA A 153 -8.85 7.51 13.31
CA ALA A 153 -9.32 8.23 14.50
C ALA A 153 -10.77 7.88 14.91
N GLY A 154 -11.49 7.04 14.11
CA GLY A 154 -12.89 6.70 14.37
C GLY A 154 -13.90 7.76 13.91
N ASP A 155 -13.46 8.86 13.29
CA ASP A 155 -14.38 9.83 12.67
C ASP A 155 -14.83 9.32 11.29
N HIS A 156 -15.74 8.36 11.32
CA HIS A 156 -16.24 7.71 10.11
C HIS A 156 -17.04 8.63 9.20
N ASP A 157 -17.74 9.65 9.75
CA ASP A 157 -18.48 10.61 8.92
C ASP A 157 -17.54 11.62 8.26
N GLY A 158 -16.51 12.07 8.96
CA GLY A 158 -15.43 12.85 8.37
C GLY A 158 -14.66 12.08 7.31
N ALA A 159 -14.34 10.80 7.56
CA ALA A 159 -13.68 9.92 6.60
C ALA A 159 -14.51 9.73 5.33
N ARG A 160 -15.83 9.52 5.49
CA ARG A 160 -16.79 9.41 4.37
C ARG A 160 -16.75 10.67 3.48
N ARG A 161 -16.89 11.86 4.06
CA ARG A 161 -16.86 13.12 3.29
C ARG A 161 -15.54 13.31 2.55
N ALA A 162 -14.43 13.07 3.23
CA ALA A 162 -13.10 13.22 2.63
C ALA A 162 -12.86 12.20 1.51
N ALA A 163 -13.37 10.98 1.62
CA ALA A 163 -13.28 9.95 0.59
C ALA A 163 -14.19 10.23 -0.61
N GLU A 164 -15.41 10.77 -0.39
CA GLU A 164 -16.30 11.27 -1.46
C GLU A 164 -15.61 12.38 -2.25
N ASP A 165 -15.09 13.42 -1.58
CA ASP A 165 -14.34 14.52 -2.21
C ASP A 165 -13.15 14.00 -3.04
N ALA A 166 -12.40 13.00 -2.51
CA ALA A 166 -11.27 12.41 -3.20
C ALA A 166 -11.71 11.67 -4.48
N ALA A 167 -12.76 10.85 -4.40
CA ALA A 167 -13.28 10.09 -5.53
C ALA A 167 -13.77 11.02 -6.66
N ASP A 168 -14.45 12.11 -6.32
CA ASP A 168 -14.92 13.10 -7.28
C ASP A 168 -13.76 13.82 -7.97
N LEU A 169 -12.76 14.26 -7.20
CA LEU A 169 -11.57 14.92 -7.73
C LEU A 169 -10.77 14.01 -8.66
N PHE A 170 -10.61 12.74 -8.33
CA PHE A 170 -9.91 11.76 -9.18
C PHE A 170 -10.70 11.41 -10.43
N THR A 171 -12.03 11.28 -10.31
CA THR A 171 -12.91 11.07 -11.47
C THR A 171 -12.82 12.26 -12.44
N GLY A 172 -12.86 13.48 -11.90
CA GLY A 172 -12.78 14.71 -12.72
C GLY A 172 -11.44 14.94 -13.41
N CYS A 173 -10.34 14.29 -12.96
CA CYS A 173 -9.03 14.36 -13.61
C CYS A 173 -8.58 13.06 -14.29
N SER A 174 -9.50 12.13 -14.53
CA SER A 174 -9.25 10.85 -15.23
C SER A 174 -8.16 10.01 -14.56
N ALA A 175 -8.22 9.89 -13.23
CA ALA A 175 -7.36 9.03 -12.43
C ALA A 175 -8.16 7.82 -11.87
N PRO A 176 -8.51 6.83 -12.73
CA PRO A 176 -9.48 5.80 -12.39
C PRO A 176 -9.02 4.86 -11.28
N TYR A 177 -7.72 4.61 -11.14
CA TYR A 177 -7.18 3.80 -10.06
C TYR A 177 -7.38 4.47 -8.70
N GLU A 178 -6.98 5.73 -8.60
CA GLU A 178 -7.09 6.54 -7.40
C GLU A 178 -8.56 6.80 -7.02
N ALA A 179 -9.44 6.97 -8.02
CA ALA A 179 -10.89 7.08 -7.79
C ALA A 179 -11.46 5.79 -7.20
N ALA A 180 -11.05 4.62 -7.71
CA ALA A 180 -11.47 3.33 -7.18
C ALA A 180 -10.94 3.09 -5.75
N ASP A 181 -9.70 3.51 -5.46
CA ASP A 181 -9.12 3.40 -4.12
C ASP A 181 -9.88 4.28 -3.09
N ALA A 182 -10.23 5.51 -3.49
CA ALA A 182 -11.06 6.40 -2.68
C ALA A 182 -12.45 5.81 -2.41
N ARG A 183 -13.09 5.15 -3.40
CA ARG A 183 -14.39 4.47 -3.24
C ARG A 183 -14.32 3.28 -2.27
N LEU A 184 -13.22 2.54 -2.23
CA LEU A 184 -13.04 1.48 -1.21
C LEU A 184 -12.99 2.04 0.20
N LEU A 185 -12.29 3.16 0.39
CA LEU A 185 -12.25 3.81 1.70
C LEU A 185 -13.62 4.39 2.06
N LEU A 186 -14.34 4.95 1.09
CA LEU A 186 -15.72 5.41 1.25
C LEU A 186 -16.65 4.26 1.66
N SER A 187 -16.55 3.11 1.01
CA SER A 187 -17.29 1.90 1.37
C SER A 187 -17.04 1.50 2.83
N SER A 188 -15.78 1.44 3.25
CA SER A 188 -15.41 1.10 4.63
C SER A 188 -15.99 2.10 5.65
N ALA A 189 -15.99 3.38 5.33
CA ALA A 189 -16.58 4.42 6.19
C ALA A 189 -18.10 4.29 6.26
N LEU A 190 -18.77 3.96 5.15
CA LEU A 190 -20.21 3.73 5.09
C LEU A 190 -20.64 2.48 5.88
N GLU A 191 -19.85 1.40 5.83
CA GLU A 191 -20.06 0.21 6.66
C GLU A 191 -20.01 0.55 8.14
N ALA A 192 -18.99 1.29 8.57
CA ALA A 192 -18.84 1.73 9.95
C ALA A 192 -19.99 2.66 10.43
N LEU A 193 -20.62 3.38 9.51
CA LEU A 193 -21.82 4.21 9.76
C LEU A 193 -23.14 3.44 9.69
N GLY A 194 -23.11 2.12 9.51
CA GLY A 194 -24.33 1.30 9.43
C GLY A 194 -25.12 1.50 8.13
N ARG A 195 -24.45 1.80 7.02
CA ARG A 195 -25.06 2.02 5.69
C ARG A 195 -24.61 0.97 4.67
N PRO A 196 -24.87 -0.34 4.89
CA PRO A 196 -24.29 -1.43 4.14
C PRO A 196 -24.66 -1.41 2.65
N ASP A 197 -25.89 -1.03 2.27
CA ASP A 197 -26.32 -0.99 0.87
C ASP A 197 -25.52 0.01 0.04
N ARG A 198 -25.26 1.18 0.62
CA ARG A 198 -24.42 2.20 -0.02
C ARG A 198 -22.95 1.76 -0.05
N ALA A 199 -22.47 1.14 1.02
CA ALA A 199 -21.12 0.62 1.11
C ALA A 199 -20.86 -0.42 0.00
N GLU A 200 -21.77 -1.38 -0.19
CA GLU A 200 -21.65 -2.39 -1.25
C GLU A 200 -21.71 -1.78 -2.65
N THR A 201 -22.51 -0.74 -2.85
CA THR A 201 -22.55 -0.01 -4.14
C THR A 201 -21.18 0.58 -4.48
N GLU A 202 -20.53 1.26 -3.53
CA GLU A 202 -19.20 1.86 -3.74
C GLU A 202 -18.11 0.79 -3.89
N ALA A 203 -18.16 -0.28 -3.09
CA ALA A 203 -17.24 -1.40 -3.20
C ALA A 203 -17.32 -2.09 -4.56
N ARG A 204 -18.55 -2.29 -5.08
CA ARG A 204 -18.76 -2.88 -6.40
C ARG A 204 -18.20 -1.99 -7.51
N ALA A 205 -18.51 -0.69 -7.49
CA ALA A 205 -17.98 0.25 -8.47
C ALA A 205 -16.44 0.29 -8.46
N ALA A 206 -15.82 0.22 -7.28
CA ALA A 206 -14.38 0.15 -7.15
C ALA A 206 -13.81 -1.15 -7.73
N ARG A 207 -14.43 -2.30 -7.43
CA ARG A 207 -14.01 -3.61 -7.97
C ARG A 207 -14.10 -3.68 -9.48
N GLU A 208 -15.17 -3.14 -10.07
CA GLU A 208 -15.35 -3.06 -11.52
C GLU A 208 -14.26 -2.19 -12.16
N ALA A 209 -13.97 -1.02 -11.58
CA ALA A 209 -12.90 -0.15 -12.07
C ALA A 209 -11.52 -0.83 -11.98
N PHE A 210 -11.20 -1.51 -10.88
CA PHE A 210 -9.94 -2.26 -10.78
C PHE A 210 -9.87 -3.41 -11.78
N ALA A 211 -10.96 -4.13 -12.02
CA ALA A 211 -11.00 -5.22 -12.99
C ALA A 211 -10.73 -4.71 -14.42
N LEU A 212 -11.31 -3.57 -14.79
CA LEU A 212 -11.06 -2.93 -16.09
C LEU A 212 -9.60 -2.49 -16.28
N LEU A 213 -8.93 -2.11 -15.19
CA LEU A 213 -7.51 -1.72 -15.17
C LEU A 213 -6.54 -2.91 -15.10
N GLY A 214 -7.02 -4.13 -14.86
CA GLY A 214 -6.16 -5.25 -14.47
C GLY A 214 -5.48 -5.06 -13.11
N ALA A 215 -6.08 -4.25 -12.25
CA ALA A 215 -5.57 -3.86 -10.95
C ALA A 215 -6.11 -4.71 -9.81
N ARG A 216 -5.35 -4.71 -8.70
CA ARG A 216 -5.86 -5.13 -7.39
C ARG A 216 -5.83 -3.94 -6.44
N GLY A 217 -7.00 -3.50 -5.98
CA GLY A 217 -7.11 -2.40 -5.02
C GLY A 217 -6.53 -2.74 -3.64
N GLU A 218 -6.19 -1.72 -2.85
CA GLU A 218 -5.73 -1.91 -1.45
C GLU A 218 -6.77 -2.67 -0.60
N GLY A 219 -8.05 -2.48 -0.84
CA GLY A 219 -9.11 -3.23 -0.17
C GLY A 219 -9.18 -4.71 -0.56
N GLN A 220 -8.84 -5.06 -1.82
CA GLN A 220 -8.69 -6.46 -2.23
C GLN A 220 -7.41 -7.09 -1.66
N ARG A 221 -6.39 -6.29 -1.35
CA ARG A 221 -5.19 -6.71 -0.60
C ARG A 221 -5.52 -7.01 0.86
N ARG A 222 -6.45 -6.28 1.48
CA ARG A 222 -6.98 -6.56 2.83
C ARG A 222 -7.99 -7.72 2.85
N ALA A 223 -8.75 -7.95 1.77
CA ALA A 223 -9.58 -9.15 1.62
C ALA A 223 -8.73 -10.43 1.43
N SER A 224 -7.44 -10.29 1.15
CA SER A 224 -6.44 -11.35 1.28
C SER A 224 -5.98 -11.56 2.74
N ASP A 225 -6.75 -11.14 3.74
CA ASP A 225 -6.58 -11.52 5.16
C ASP A 225 -6.78 -13.05 5.36
N LYS A 226 -7.31 -13.72 4.36
CA LYS A 226 -7.26 -15.18 4.30
C LYS A 226 -5.83 -15.62 4.01
N LEU A 227 -5.34 -16.52 4.83
CA LEU A 227 -4.05 -17.13 4.59
C LEU A 227 -4.02 -17.76 3.19
N SER A 228 -2.95 -17.50 2.43
CA SER A 228 -2.73 -18.19 1.16
C SER A 228 -2.50 -19.69 1.42
N PRO A 229 -2.72 -20.58 0.44
CA PRO A 229 -2.43 -22.01 0.59
C PRO A 229 -1.01 -22.26 1.13
N ARG A 230 -0.04 -21.48 0.66
CA ARG A 230 1.35 -21.56 1.12
C ARG A 230 1.54 -21.14 2.57
N GLU A 231 0.83 -20.11 3.01
CA GLU A 231 0.86 -19.66 4.41
C GLU A 231 0.17 -20.67 5.33
N VAL A 232 -0.89 -21.34 4.87
CA VAL A 232 -1.53 -22.43 5.60
C VAL A 232 -0.57 -23.61 5.75
N ASP A 233 0.16 -24.00 4.70
CA ASP A 233 1.16 -25.07 4.76
C ASP A 233 2.28 -24.75 5.75
N ILE A 234 2.81 -23.52 5.69
CA ILE A 234 3.83 -23.05 6.64
C ILE A 234 3.28 -23.07 8.07
N LEU A 235 2.08 -22.55 8.28
CA LEU A 235 1.47 -22.49 9.61
C LEU A 235 1.18 -23.88 10.18
N ARG A 236 0.81 -24.86 9.32
CA ARG A 236 0.66 -26.26 9.69
C ARG A 236 1.99 -26.87 10.17
N LEU A 237 3.08 -26.61 9.43
CA LEU A 237 4.41 -27.07 9.81
C LEU A 237 4.93 -26.40 11.09
N VAL A 238 4.60 -25.12 11.28
CA VAL A 238 4.82 -24.43 12.55
C VAL A 238 4.06 -25.10 13.69
N GLY A 239 2.81 -25.50 13.47
CA GLY A 239 2.00 -26.24 14.44
C GLY A 239 2.56 -27.61 14.79
N GLN A 240 3.31 -28.22 13.89
CA GLN A 240 4.06 -29.49 14.11
C GLN A 240 5.38 -29.27 14.87
N GLY A 241 5.72 -28.02 15.23
CA GLY A 241 6.91 -27.69 16.01
C GLY A 241 8.21 -27.53 15.18
N LEU A 242 8.14 -27.50 13.84
CA LEU A 242 9.32 -27.35 13.00
C LEU A 242 9.92 -25.94 13.13
N SER A 243 11.26 -25.87 13.10
CA SER A 243 12.00 -24.59 13.02
C SER A 243 11.92 -24.00 11.59
N ASP A 244 12.24 -22.70 11.45
CA ASP A 244 12.25 -22.05 10.14
C ASP A 244 13.21 -22.72 9.15
N ALA A 245 14.34 -23.25 9.62
CA ALA A 245 15.29 -24.00 8.79
C ALA A 245 14.68 -25.33 8.29
N GLN A 246 14.01 -26.09 9.15
CA GLN A 246 13.36 -27.34 8.78
C GLN A 246 12.16 -27.12 7.84
N ILE A 247 11.41 -26.04 8.05
CA ILE A 247 10.32 -25.64 7.14
C ILE A 247 10.89 -25.25 5.77
N ALA A 248 11.99 -24.48 5.77
CA ALA A 248 12.67 -24.04 4.56
C ALA A 248 13.15 -25.24 3.72
N GLU A 249 13.79 -26.22 4.35
CA GLU A 249 14.22 -27.46 3.70
C GLU A 249 13.04 -28.22 3.10
N ARG A 250 11.97 -28.43 3.90
CA ARG A 250 10.79 -29.19 3.49
C ARG A 250 10.00 -28.55 2.37
N LEU A 251 10.04 -27.23 2.27
CA LEU A 251 9.27 -26.45 1.30
C LEU A 251 10.13 -25.89 0.15
N PHE A 252 11.42 -26.22 0.11
CA PHE A 252 12.40 -25.72 -0.89
C PHE A 252 12.46 -24.17 -0.89
N LEU A 253 12.54 -23.56 0.30
CA LEU A 253 12.65 -22.12 0.52
C LEU A 253 13.95 -21.78 1.24
N SER A 254 14.25 -20.47 1.36
CA SER A 254 15.25 -20.00 2.31
C SER A 254 14.65 -19.84 3.72
N PRO A 255 15.44 -20.00 4.80
CA PRO A 255 14.97 -19.74 6.17
C PRO A 255 14.44 -18.29 6.34
N HIS A 256 15.06 -17.33 5.67
CA HIS A 256 14.61 -15.93 5.65
C HIS A 256 13.22 -15.80 5.00
N THR A 257 12.95 -16.53 3.92
CA THR A 257 11.63 -16.56 3.26
C THR A 257 10.57 -17.12 4.19
N VAL A 258 10.87 -18.20 4.93
CA VAL A 258 9.95 -18.77 5.93
C VAL A 258 9.68 -17.79 7.05
N HIS A 259 10.72 -17.15 7.59
CA HIS A 259 10.57 -16.12 8.64
C HIS A 259 9.63 -15.00 8.17
N ARG A 260 9.79 -14.52 6.94
CA ARG A 260 8.91 -13.50 6.34
C ARG A 260 7.46 -13.97 6.21
N HIS A 261 7.23 -15.21 5.77
CA HIS A 261 5.87 -15.77 5.74
C HIS A 261 5.24 -15.83 7.12
N ILE A 262 5.98 -16.23 8.14
CA ILE A 262 5.48 -16.27 9.52
C ILE A 262 5.13 -14.88 10.03
N ALA A 263 5.93 -13.86 9.71
CA ALA A 263 5.61 -12.47 10.02
C ALA A 263 4.30 -12.02 9.33
N ASN A 264 4.14 -12.32 8.04
CA ASN A 264 2.92 -12.01 7.29
C ASN A 264 1.68 -12.76 7.84
N ILE A 265 1.82 -14.04 8.21
CA ILE A 265 0.75 -14.81 8.85
C ILE A 265 0.31 -14.15 10.16
N ARG A 266 1.26 -13.75 11.01
CA ARG A 266 0.95 -13.06 12.27
C ARG A 266 0.20 -11.75 12.04
N THR A 267 0.59 -10.99 11.05
CA THR A 267 -0.08 -9.74 10.65
C THR A 267 -1.50 -10.02 10.15
N LYS A 268 -1.69 -10.99 9.26
CA LYS A 268 -3.02 -11.37 8.72
C LYS A 268 -3.96 -11.88 9.81
N LEU A 269 -3.45 -12.69 10.75
CA LEU A 269 -4.22 -13.22 11.86
C LEU A 269 -4.34 -12.25 13.04
N ARG A 270 -3.67 -11.09 13.00
CA ARG A 270 -3.62 -10.07 14.07
C ARG A 270 -3.20 -10.66 15.42
N VAL A 271 -2.15 -11.48 15.42
CA VAL A 271 -1.66 -12.16 16.63
C VAL A 271 -0.22 -11.77 16.94
N PRO A 272 0.14 -11.66 18.25
CA PRO A 272 1.44 -11.12 18.64
C PRO A 272 2.60 -12.10 18.48
N SER A 273 2.34 -13.41 18.37
CA SER A 273 3.40 -14.41 18.35
C SER A 273 3.13 -15.58 17.42
N ARG A 274 4.20 -16.34 17.09
CA ARG A 274 4.14 -17.60 16.33
C ARG A 274 3.20 -18.61 16.97
N ALA A 275 3.30 -18.80 18.31
CA ALA A 275 2.44 -19.70 19.06
C ALA A 275 0.96 -19.25 19.03
N ALA A 276 0.72 -17.94 19.14
CA ALA A 276 -0.62 -17.38 19.05
C ALA A 276 -1.23 -17.58 17.65
N ALA A 277 -0.42 -17.56 16.57
CA ALA A 277 -0.88 -17.85 15.23
C ALA A 277 -1.35 -19.31 15.08
N VAL A 278 -0.59 -20.26 15.62
CA VAL A 278 -0.97 -21.68 15.64
C VAL A 278 -2.26 -21.89 16.45
N ALA A 279 -2.35 -21.32 17.65
CA ALA A 279 -3.53 -21.42 18.50
C ALA A 279 -4.78 -20.80 17.82
N HIS A 280 -4.61 -19.70 17.11
CA HIS A 280 -5.69 -19.06 16.36
C HIS A 280 -6.16 -19.96 15.21
N ALA A 281 -5.24 -20.50 14.42
CA ALA A 281 -5.56 -21.36 13.29
C ALA A 281 -6.24 -22.68 13.71
N ALA A 282 -5.80 -23.27 14.84
CA ALA A 282 -6.44 -24.46 15.40
C ALA A 282 -7.90 -24.19 15.83
N ARG A 283 -8.17 -23.04 16.45
CA ARG A 283 -9.56 -22.64 16.81
C ARG A 283 -10.45 -22.39 15.61
N GLN A 284 -9.88 -21.97 14.48
CA GLN A 284 -10.58 -21.70 13.23
C GLN A 284 -10.72 -22.93 12.31
N GLY A 285 -10.22 -24.10 12.74
CA GLY A 285 -10.28 -25.33 11.94
C GLY A 285 -9.47 -25.28 10.66
N LEU A 286 -8.40 -24.52 10.61
CA LEU A 286 -7.53 -24.39 9.43
C LEU A 286 -6.59 -25.60 9.25
N PHE A 287 -6.44 -26.44 10.28
CA PHE A 287 -5.77 -27.75 10.25
C PHE A 287 -6.10 -28.61 11.48
#